data_f6845203d9ee52be839ac7c54ba37b7a
#
_entry.id   f6845203d9ee52be839ac7c54ba37b7a
#
_cell.length_a   1.000
_cell.length_b   1.000
_cell.length_c   1.000
_cell.angle_alpha   90.00
_cell.angle_beta   90.00
_cell.angle_gamma   90.00
#
_symmetry.space_group_name_H-M   'P 1'
#
loop_
_entity.id
_entity.type
_entity.pdbx_description
1 polymer ?
#
loop_
_entity_poly.entity_id
_entity_poly.type
_entity_poly.pdbx_seq_one_letter_code
_entity_poly.pdbx_strand_id
1 'polypeptide(L)'
;MLKKILIGLLVLVAALWLRNTNLFTPPASEGPPRFISHRGVHQTYHREDLERDTCTAIRIYPPTHDFIENTLPSMAAAFKAGAEVVEIDVHLTPDGEFAVFHDWTLDCRTEAEGVTDKTPMSLIRTLDAGYGYTADGGETFPLRGKGVGMIRSLPEVLDAFPEGHFLVNFKSRRAEEGRVLAGMLEANPRWRAQVWGVYGAPIPSEALVERIPDMPYFTKDTAKSCLKDYALIGWSGIVPESCHNTLVPVPIDYAPFLWGWPRAFEARMNAAGSFVLLFGSVGTGDEGTPGIDTPAQLAKVPKGFGGYVWTNRIETLGPQVHEAR
;
A
#
# COMPACT_ATOMS: atom_id res chain seq x y z
N MET A 1 8.25 44.74 -32.12
CA MET A 1 7.56 43.44 -32.10
C MET A 1 8.33 42.40 -31.22
N LEU A 2 9.58 42.15 -31.48
CA LEU A 2 10.42 41.18 -30.72
C LEU A 2 10.45 41.43 -29.20
N LYS A 3 10.62 42.71 -28.76
CA LYS A 3 10.66 43.08 -27.34
C LYS A 3 9.35 42.77 -26.59
N LYS A 4 8.18 42.95 -27.23
CA LYS A 4 6.87 42.60 -26.65
C LYS A 4 6.69 41.06 -26.53
N ILE A 5 7.17 40.32 -27.52
CA ILE A 5 7.14 38.85 -27.49
C ILE A 5 8.04 38.33 -26.36
N LEU A 6 9.23 38.90 -26.21
CA LEU A 6 10.18 38.49 -25.13
C LEU A 6 9.60 38.76 -23.73
N ILE A 7 8.95 39.92 -23.54
CA ILE A 7 8.28 40.26 -22.27
C ILE A 7 7.12 39.30 -22.02
N GLY A 8 6.30 39.00 -23.03
CA GLY A 8 5.21 38.02 -22.89
C GLY A 8 5.70 36.61 -22.49
N LEU A 9 6.82 36.18 -23.10
CA LEU A 9 7.45 34.89 -22.75
C LEU A 9 7.99 34.88 -21.31
N LEU A 10 8.64 35.98 -20.89
CA LEU A 10 9.12 36.10 -19.51
C LEU A 10 8.00 36.08 -18.49
N VAL A 11 6.89 36.77 -18.77
CA VAL A 11 5.69 36.76 -17.90
C VAL A 11 5.09 35.36 -17.83
N LEU A 12 5.00 34.67 -18.96
CA LEU A 12 4.51 33.28 -19.00
C LEU A 12 5.40 32.33 -18.16
N VAL A 13 6.72 32.41 -18.36
CA VAL A 13 7.68 31.58 -17.60
C VAL A 13 7.60 31.90 -16.10
N ALA A 14 7.51 33.15 -15.73
CA ALA A 14 7.35 33.58 -14.35
C ALA A 14 6.04 33.04 -13.74
N ALA A 15 4.93 33.13 -14.47
CA ALA A 15 3.64 32.59 -14.03
C ALA A 15 3.68 31.06 -13.84
N LEU A 16 4.31 30.34 -14.77
CA LEU A 16 4.49 28.89 -14.67
C LEU A 16 5.38 28.51 -13.48
N TRP A 17 6.45 29.26 -13.26
CA TRP A 17 7.33 29.07 -12.12
C TRP A 17 6.61 29.32 -10.80
N LEU A 18 5.89 30.46 -10.67
CA LEU A 18 5.10 30.80 -9.49
C LEU A 18 4.06 29.73 -9.18
N ARG A 19 3.44 29.16 -10.20
CA ARG A 19 2.41 28.13 -10.03
C ARG A 19 2.96 26.79 -9.56
N ASN A 20 4.22 26.45 -9.90
CA ASN A 20 4.86 25.18 -9.58
C ASN A 20 5.94 25.26 -8.50
N THR A 21 6.20 26.46 -7.96
CA THR A 21 7.13 26.59 -6.83
C THR A 21 6.48 26.18 -5.51
N ASN A 22 7.29 25.63 -4.61
CA ASN A 22 6.88 25.29 -3.25
C ASN A 22 6.97 26.48 -2.27
N LEU A 23 7.43 27.66 -2.72
CA LEU A 23 7.68 28.81 -1.86
C LEU A 23 6.41 29.34 -1.17
N PHE A 24 5.28 29.24 -1.86
CA PHE A 24 3.99 29.78 -1.37
C PHE A 24 3.04 28.69 -0.87
N THR A 25 3.44 27.43 -0.96
CA THR A 25 2.65 26.31 -0.46
C THR A 25 3.23 25.85 0.88
N PRO A 26 2.46 25.94 1.97
CA PRO A 26 2.93 25.44 3.26
C PRO A 26 3.18 23.94 3.20
N PRO A 27 4.00 23.38 4.12
CA PRO A 27 4.08 21.93 4.28
C PRO A 27 2.69 21.36 4.57
N ALA A 28 2.38 20.21 4.03
CA ALA A 28 1.09 19.55 4.28
C ALA A 28 1.05 18.92 5.68
N SER A 29 2.22 18.64 6.28
CA SER A 29 2.37 18.14 7.64
C SER A 29 3.57 18.80 8.32
N GLU A 30 3.42 19.13 9.61
CA GLU A 30 4.54 19.49 10.50
C GLU A 30 5.05 18.27 11.29
N GLY A 31 4.32 17.15 11.20
CA GLY A 31 4.63 15.90 11.88
C GLY A 31 5.58 15.00 11.10
N PRO A 32 5.84 13.80 11.65
CA PRO A 32 6.59 12.76 10.98
C PRO A 32 5.85 12.25 9.74
N PRO A 33 6.57 11.54 8.82
CA PRO A 33 5.93 10.83 7.73
C PRO A 33 4.85 9.85 8.23
N ARG A 34 3.74 9.78 7.52
CA ARG A 34 2.66 8.82 7.75
C ARG A 34 3.03 7.52 7.05
N PHE A 35 2.91 6.39 7.72
CA PHE A 35 3.33 5.11 7.14
C PHE A 35 2.15 4.22 6.78
N ILE A 36 2.26 3.57 5.61
CA ILE A 36 1.53 2.34 5.27
C ILE A 36 2.48 1.19 5.46
N SER A 37 2.16 0.27 6.37
CA SER A 37 2.91 -0.96 6.56
C SER A 37 2.38 -2.07 5.66
N HIS A 38 3.20 -2.60 4.76
CA HIS A 38 2.88 -3.70 3.87
C HIS A 38 2.75 -4.99 4.67
N ARG A 39 1.56 -5.61 4.70
CA ARG A 39 1.23 -6.87 5.40
C ARG A 39 1.53 -6.89 6.91
N GLY A 40 1.59 -5.73 7.56
CA GLY A 40 2.06 -5.62 8.94
C GLY A 40 3.59 -5.75 9.06
N VAL A 41 4.09 -6.24 10.22
CA VAL A 41 5.51 -6.62 10.37
C VAL A 41 5.69 -8.02 9.83
N HIS A 42 6.63 -8.21 8.91
CA HIS A 42 6.83 -9.49 8.25
C HIS A 42 8.31 -9.85 8.04
N GLN A 43 8.57 -11.11 7.70
CA GLN A 43 9.91 -11.59 7.39
C GLN A 43 10.44 -10.93 6.11
N THR A 44 11.68 -10.51 6.11
CA THR A 44 12.37 -10.06 4.90
C THR A 44 12.95 -11.24 4.13
N TYR A 45 13.06 -11.12 2.83
CA TYR A 45 13.49 -12.19 1.94
C TYR A 45 14.36 -11.66 0.79
N HIS A 46 15.06 -12.57 0.15
CA HIS A 46 15.86 -12.30 -1.04
C HIS A 46 14.94 -11.89 -2.20
N ARG A 47 15.21 -10.73 -2.81
CA ARG A 47 14.33 -10.11 -3.81
C ARG A 47 14.81 -10.25 -5.25
N GLU A 48 15.90 -10.97 -5.45
CA GLU A 48 16.42 -11.25 -6.78
C GLU A 48 15.52 -12.25 -7.50
N ASP A 49 15.28 -12.02 -8.79
CA ASP A 49 14.54 -12.92 -9.68
C ASP A 49 13.14 -13.33 -9.15
N LEU A 50 12.43 -12.38 -8.56
CA LEU A 50 11.06 -12.62 -8.13
C LEU A 50 10.11 -12.63 -9.31
N GLU A 51 9.33 -13.69 -9.39
CA GLU A 51 8.15 -13.81 -10.24
C GLU A 51 6.89 -13.62 -9.39
N ARG A 52 5.75 -13.46 -10.09
CA ARG A 52 4.46 -13.18 -9.45
C ARG A 52 4.06 -14.20 -8.36
N ASP A 53 4.36 -15.48 -8.61
CA ASP A 53 3.96 -16.59 -7.74
C ASP A 53 5.19 -17.21 -7.01
N THR A 54 6.30 -16.47 -6.91
CA THR A 54 7.49 -16.91 -6.18
C THR A 54 7.15 -17.14 -4.70
N CYS A 55 7.43 -18.35 -4.20
CA CYS A 55 7.31 -18.62 -2.77
C CYS A 55 8.39 -17.89 -1.98
N THR A 56 8.03 -16.78 -1.35
CA THR A 56 8.97 -15.95 -0.59
C THR A 56 9.31 -16.53 0.78
N ALA A 57 8.48 -17.44 1.32
CA ALA A 57 8.73 -18.09 2.60
C ALA A 57 9.99 -18.97 2.59
N ILE A 58 10.33 -19.60 1.45
CA ILE A 58 11.51 -20.49 1.36
C ILE A 58 12.83 -19.74 1.13
N ARG A 59 12.82 -18.43 1.12
CA ARG A 59 13.99 -17.61 0.83
C ARG A 59 14.12 -16.38 1.73
N ILE A 60 13.62 -16.51 2.98
CA ILE A 60 13.74 -15.43 3.95
C ILE A 60 15.19 -15.25 4.39
N TYR A 61 15.53 -14.04 4.85
CA TYR A 61 16.75 -13.85 5.64
C TYR A 61 16.59 -14.51 7.02
N PRO A 62 17.69 -14.80 7.75
CA PRO A 62 17.60 -15.28 9.12
C PRO A 62 16.67 -14.41 9.94
N PRO A 63 15.61 -14.96 10.58
CA PRO A 63 14.59 -14.19 11.28
C PRO A 63 15.18 -13.41 12.45
N THR A 64 14.77 -12.15 12.58
CA THR A 64 15.09 -11.29 13.74
C THR A 64 13.90 -11.14 14.69
N HIS A 65 12.75 -11.67 14.31
CA HIS A 65 11.49 -11.69 15.07
C HIS A 65 10.59 -12.84 14.58
N ASP A 66 9.52 -13.14 15.31
CA ASP A 66 8.59 -14.23 14.99
C ASP A 66 7.30 -13.77 14.27
N PHE A 67 7.21 -12.52 13.85
CA PHE A 67 6.01 -12.02 13.17
C PHE A 67 5.87 -12.64 11.78
N ILE A 68 4.62 -13.02 11.46
CA ILE A 68 4.19 -13.59 10.19
C ILE A 68 3.24 -12.58 9.55
N GLU A 69 3.43 -12.29 8.27
CA GLU A 69 2.61 -11.34 7.51
C GLU A 69 1.11 -11.66 7.58
N ASN A 70 0.27 -10.65 7.44
CA ASN A 70 -1.19 -10.80 7.42
C ASN A 70 -1.79 -11.46 8.68
N THR A 71 -1.11 -11.41 9.83
CA THR A 71 -1.60 -11.93 11.10
C THR A 71 -1.89 -10.83 12.12
N LEU A 72 -2.79 -11.08 13.09
CA LEU A 72 -3.09 -10.08 14.12
C LEU A 72 -1.85 -9.63 14.91
N PRO A 73 -0.91 -10.50 15.34
CA PRO A 73 0.32 -10.05 16.00
C PRO A 73 1.19 -9.13 15.12
N SER A 74 1.29 -9.43 13.83
CA SER A 74 2.02 -8.64 12.84
C SER A 74 1.41 -7.24 12.67
N MET A 75 0.09 -7.14 12.56
CA MET A 75 -0.65 -5.88 12.45
C MET A 75 -0.53 -5.05 13.74
N ALA A 76 -0.68 -5.70 14.90
CA ALA A 76 -0.50 -5.02 16.20
C ALA A 76 0.91 -4.45 16.36
N ALA A 77 1.93 -5.19 15.93
CA ALA A 77 3.31 -4.72 15.94
C ALA A 77 3.52 -3.53 14.98
N ALA A 78 2.88 -3.54 13.80
CA ALA A 78 2.94 -2.45 12.84
C ALA A 78 2.29 -1.16 13.39
N PHE A 79 1.10 -1.24 13.96
CA PHE A 79 0.44 -0.10 14.60
C PHE A 79 1.27 0.43 15.77
N LYS A 80 1.80 -0.46 16.61
CA LYS A 80 2.71 -0.08 17.72
C LYS A 80 3.97 0.62 17.23
N ALA A 81 4.49 0.23 16.07
CA ALA A 81 5.66 0.85 15.45
C ALA A 81 5.32 2.18 14.74
N GLY A 82 4.06 2.60 14.70
CA GLY A 82 3.62 3.89 14.15
C GLY A 82 3.07 3.82 12.73
N ALA A 83 2.66 2.65 12.24
CA ALA A 83 1.87 2.59 11.02
C ALA A 83 0.51 3.27 11.24
N GLU A 84 0.12 4.16 10.35
CA GLU A 84 -1.23 4.75 10.36
C GLU A 84 -2.21 3.87 9.60
N VAL A 85 -1.73 3.18 8.58
CA VAL A 85 -2.49 2.22 7.78
C VAL A 85 -1.69 0.92 7.70
N VAL A 86 -2.35 -0.21 7.85
CA VAL A 86 -1.78 -1.53 7.56
C VAL A 86 -2.39 -2.06 6.28
N GLU A 87 -1.56 -2.40 5.32
CA GLU A 87 -2.00 -3.08 4.11
C GLU A 87 -2.17 -4.56 4.40
N ILE A 88 -3.22 -5.16 3.84
CA ILE A 88 -3.58 -6.57 3.99
C ILE A 88 -4.08 -7.17 2.68
N ASP A 89 -3.73 -8.42 2.43
CA ASP A 89 -4.17 -9.19 1.27
C ASP A 89 -5.41 -10.01 1.57
N VAL A 90 -6.37 -10.07 0.63
CA VAL A 90 -7.60 -10.84 0.84
C VAL A 90 -7.95 -11.75 -0.35
N HIS A 91 -8.49 -12.93 -0.02
CA HIS A 91 -9.12 -13.87 -0.96
C HIS A 91 -10.54 -14.19 -0.49
N LEU A 92 -11.52 -14.06 -1.37
CA LEU A 92 -12.88 -14.52 -1.09
C LEU A 92 -12.96 -16.03 -1.23
N THR A 93 -13.27 -16.72 -0.15
CA THR A 93 -13.38 -18.19 -0.05
C THR A 93 -14.75 -18.68 -0.54
N PRO A 94 -14.91 -20.00 -0.83
CA PRO A 94 -16.16 -20.56 -1.31
C PRO A 94 -17.33 -20.45 -0.32
N ASP A 95 -17.03 -20.35 0.98
CA ASP A 95 -18.01 -20.17 2.05
C ASP A 95 -18.34 -18.67 2.31
N GLY A 96 -17.87 -17.76 1.44
CA GLY A 96 -18.27 -16.36 1.43
C GLY A 96 -17.53 -15.48 2.45
N GLU A 97 -16.47 -15.98 3.06
CA GLU A 97 -15.59 -15.20 3.94
C GLU A 97 -14.37 -14.67 3.18
N PHE A 98 -13.73 -13.62 3.69
CA PHE A 98 -12.44 -13.16 3.18
C PHE A 98 -11.32 -13.70 4.05
N ALA A 99 -10.50 -14.62 3.52
CA ALA A 99 -9.26 -15.01 4.16
C ALA A 99 -8.22 -13.89 4.01
N VAL A 100 -7.63 -13.45 5.12
CA VAL A 100 -6.53 -12.47 5.12
C VAL A 100 -5.22 -13.24 4.96
N PHE A 101 -4.80 -13.37 3.69
CA PHE A 101 -3.66 -14.19 3.27
C PHE A 101 -3.14 -13.74 1.91
N HIS A 102 -1.82 -13.80 1.70
CA HIS A 102 -1.21 -13.28 0.48
C HIS A 102 -1.23 -14.25 -0.69
N ASP A 103 -0.79 -15.49 -0.46
CA ASP A 103 -0.41 -16.37 -1.55
C ASP A 103 -1.62 -16.93 -2.29
N TRP A 104 -1.44 -17.15 -3.59
CA TRP A 104 -2.45 -17.74 -4.45
C TRP A 104 -2.76 -19.19 -4.10
N THR A 105 -1.73 -19.92 -3.61
CA THR A 105 -1.84 -21.29 -3.13
C THR A 105 -1.38 -21.40 -1.67
N LEU A 106 -1.83 -22.43 -0.98
CA LEU A 106 -1.56 -22.65 0.44
C LEU A 106 -0.17 -23.25 0.72
N ASP A 107 0.38 -23.99 -0.23
CA ASP A 107 1.54 -24.87 -0.11
C ASP A 107 2.87 -24.17 0.18
N CYS A 108 2.98 -22.87 -0.12
CA CYS A 108 4.20 -22.11 0.18
C CYS A 108 4.38 -21.86 1.67
N ARG A 109 3.31 -21.47 2.37
CA ARG A 109 3.39 -20.99 3.75
C ARG A 109 2.76 -21.92 4.77
N THR A 110 1.90 -22.85 4.33
CA THR A 110 1.16 -23.75 5.20
C THR A 110 1.48 -25.20 4.90
N GLU A 111 1.03 -26.13 5.74
CA GLU A 111 1.12 -27.57 5.54
C GLU A 111 0.10 -28.11 4.53
N ALA A 112 -0.83 -27.28 4.07
CA ALA A 112 -1.88 -27.67 3.14
C ALA A 112 -1.51 -27.36 1.69
N GLU A 113 -2.08 -28.11 0.77
CA GLU A 113 -2.02 -27.86 -0.68
C GLU A 113 -3.36 -27.31 -1.20
N GLY A 114 -3.31 -26.56 -2.29
CA GLY A 114 -4.51 -26.10 -2.98
C GLY A 114 -4.57 -24.58 -3.15
N VAL A 115 -5.58 -24.16 -3.91
CA VAL A 115 -5.78 -22.74 -4.26
C VAL A 115 -6.55 -22.06 -3.14
N THR A 116 -6.06 -20.93 -2.64
CA THR A 116 -6.60 -20.21 -1.48
C THR A 116 -8.07 -19.83 -1.68
N ASP A 117 -8.45 -19.28 -2.84
CA ASP A 117 -9.83 -18.88 -3.14
C ASP A 117 -10.77 -20.08 -3.49
N LYS A 118 -10.28 -21.31 -3.45
CA LYS A 118 -11.05 -22.55 -3.60
C LYS A 118 -11.13 -23.35 -2.30
N THR A 119 -10.48 -22.91 -1.27
CA THR A 119 -10.44 -23.54 0.03
C THR A 119 -11.34 -22.81 1.02
N PRO A 120 -12.26 -23.48 1.71
CA PRO A 120 -13.16 -22.83 2.67
C PRO A 120 -12.39 -22.24 3.85
N MET A 121 -12.85 -21.11 4.37
CA MET A 121 -12.24 -20.41 5.50
C MET A 121 -12.19 -21.31 6.75
N SER A 122 -13.18 -22.17 6.92
CA SER A 122 -13.23 -23.17 8.01
C SER A 122 -12.00 -24.09 8.05
N LEU A 123 -11.40 -24.41 6.89
CA LEU A 123 -10.14 -25.14 6.82
C LEU A 123 -8.94 -24.18 6.94
N ILE A 124 -8.92 -23.07 6.20
CA ILE A 124 -7.80 -22.12 6.18
C ILE A 124 -7.44 -21.65 7.59
N ARG A 125 -8.44 -21.37 8.43
CA ARG A 125 -8.23 -20.89 9.81
C ARG A 125 -7.57 -21.91 10.74
N THR A 126 -7.45 -23.18 10.35
CA THR A 126 -6.78 -24.23 11.15
C THR A 126 -5.32 -24.41 10.80
N LEU A 127 -4.87 -23.85 9.67
CA LEU A 127 -3.54 -24.05 9.12
C LEU A 127 -2.46 -23.26 9.88
N ASP A 128 -1.23 -23.70 9.74
CA ASP A 128 -0.04 -23.02 10.27
C ASP A 128 0.52 -22.06 9.21
N ALA A 129 0.26 -20.78 9.36
CA ALA A 129 0.79 -19.72 8.48
C ALA A 129 2.33 -19.61 8.51
N GLY A 130 2.99 -20.24 9.46
CA GLY A 130 4.44 -20.23 9.65
C GLY A 130 5.17 -21.48 9.13
N TYR A 131 4.43 -22.44 8.59
CA TYR A 131 4.94 -23.80 8.31
C TYR A 131 6.10 -23.84 7.32
N GLY A 132 6.05 -23.06 6.23
CA GLY A 132 7.00 -23.14 5.12
C GLY A 132 8.21 -22.21 5.23
N TYR A 133 8.30 -21.36 6.27
CA TYR A 133 9.38 -20.36 6.36
C TYR A 133 10.74 -20.97 6.67
N THR A 134 11.72 -20.75 5.79
CA THR A 134 13.11 -21.22 5.93
C THR A 134 14.10 -20.20 5.39
N ALA A 135 15.26 -20.08 6.03
CA ALA A 135 16.38 -19.21 5.63
C ALA A 135 17.59 -20.00 5.09
N ASP A 136 17.55 -21.32 5.14
CA ASP A 136 18.70 -22.24 4.90
C ASP A 136 18.36 -23.35 3.89
N GLY A 137 17.39 -23.11 3.01
CA GLY A 137 17.03 -24.07 1.96
C GLY A 137 16.22 -25.27 2.47
N GLY A 138 15.58 -25.15 3.63
CA GLY A 138 14.73 -26.19 4.19
C GLY A 138 15.40 -27.09 5.23
N GLU A 139 16.59 -26.73 5.71
CA GLU A 139 17.23 -27.44 6.83
C GLU A 139 16.50 -27.15 8.16
N THR A 140 16.11 -25.89 8.36
CA THR A 140 15.32 -25.48 9.54
C THR A 140 14.09 -24.64 9.14
N PHE A 141 13.04 -24.70 9.99
CA PHE A 141 11.80 -23.98 9.81
C PHE A 141 11.46 -23.20 11.09
N PRO A 142 12.03 -22.01 11.28
CA PRO A 142 12.01 -21.28 12.55
C PRO A 142 10.63 -20.78 12.99
N LEU A 143 9.67 -20.67 12.06
CA LEU A 143 8.30 -20.22 12.35
C LEU A 143 7.27 -21.34 12.35
N ARG A 144 7.66 -22.56 12.00
CA ARG A 144 6.75 -23.72 11.98
C ARG A 144 6.17 -23.99 13.37
N GLY A 145 4.86 -24.16 13.43
CA GLY A 145 4.10 -24.30 14.66
C GLY A 145 3.74 -22.98 15.37
N LYS A 146 4.34 -21.87 14.97
CA LYS A 146 4.05 -20.55 15.56
C LYS A 146 2.87 -19.84 14.92
N GLY A 147 2.47 -20.23 13.70
CA GLY A 147 1.40 -19.63 12.94
C GLY A 147 0.08 -20.38 12.94
N VAL A 148 -0.05 -21.45 13.71
CA VAL A 148 -1.25 -22.29 13.74
C VAL A 148 -2.49 -21.46 14.13
N GLY A 149 -3.50 -21.48 13.25
CA GLY A 149 -4.74 -20.73 13.48
C GLY A 149 -4.62 -19.22 13.38
N MET A 150 -3.53 -18.68 12.84
CA MET A 150 -3.33 -17.23 12.74
C MET A 150 -3.91 -16.60 11.46
N ILE A 151 -4.28 -17.40 10.45
CA ILE A 151 -4.98 -16.88 9.27
C ILE A 151 -6.41 -16.55 9.67
N ARG A 152 -6.75 -15.26 9.67
CA ARG A 152 -8.05 -14.74 10.12
C ARG A 152 -8.90 -14.30 8.94
N SER A 153 -10.21 -14.22 9.16
CA SER A 153 -11.10 -13.56 8.22
C SER A 153 -11.01 -12.03 8.35
N LEU A 154 -11.36 -11.31 7.30
CA LEU A 154 -11.36 -9.85 7.32
C LEU A 154 -12.24 -9.26 8.45
N PRO A 155 -13.47 -9.76 8.72
CA PRO A 155 -14.24 -9.34 9.89
C PRO A 155 -13.50 -9.50 11.22
N GLU A 156 -12.82 -10.64 11.42
CA GLU A 156 -12.04 -10.89 12.64
C GLU A 156 -10.88 -9.87 12.78
N VAL A 157 -10.23 -9.48 11.67
CA VAL A 157 -9.18 -8.45 11.66
C VAL A 157 -9.77 -7.08 12.01
N LEU A 158 -10.86 -6.67 11.35
CA LEU A 158 -11.49 -5.37 11.60
C LEU A 158 -12.02 -5.26 13.03
N ASP A 159 -12.55 -6.35 13.59
CA ASP A 159 -13.04 -6.38 14.98
C ASP A 159 -11.89 -6.34 16.00
N ALA A 160 -10.74 -6.92 15.67
CA ALA A 160 -9.57 -6.92 16.56
C ALA A 160 -8.91 -5.53 16.68
N PHE A 161 -9.07 -4.65 15.68
CA PHE A 161 -8.47 -3.33 15.64
C PHE A 161 -9.50 -2.23 15.39
N PRO A 162 -10.38 -1.90 16.36
CA PRO A 162 -11.50 -0.98 16.16
C PRO A 162 -11.09 0.43 15.70
N GLU A 163 -9.87 0.87 16.03
CA GLU A 163 -9.30 2.16 15.63
C GLU A 163 -8.27 2.02 14.47
N GLY A 164 -8.06 0.79 13.97
CA GLY A 164 -7.09 0.52 12.92
C GLY A 164 -7.62 0.91 11.53
N HIS A 165 -6.73 1.40 10.66
CA HIS A 165 -7.05 1.65 9.27
C HIS A 165 -6.34 0.63 8.37
N PHE A 166 -7.06 0.14 7.37
CA PHE A 166 -6.57 -0.92 6.49
C PHE A 166 -6.69 -0.54 5.02
N LEU A 167 -5.64 -0.85 4.26
CA LEU A 167 -5.63 -0.82 2.80
C LEU A 167 -5.77 -2.27 2.31
N VAL A 168 -6.88 -2.59 1.68
CA VAL A 168 -7.21 -3.97 1.28
C VAL A 168 -6.76 -4.25 -0.14
N ASN A 169 -5.96 -5.31 -0.31
CA ASN A 169 -5.47 -5.79 -1.60
C ASN A 169 -6.30 -6.98 -2.08
N PHE A 170 -7.02 -6.81 -3.18
CA PHE A 170 -7.72 -7.94 -3.83
C PHE A 170 -6.74 -8.80 -4.62
N LYS A 171 -6.59 -10.05 -4.23
CA LYS A 171 -5.68 -11.00 -4.87
C LYS A 171 -6.30 -11.69 -6.09
N SER A 172 -7.60 -11.94 -6.09
CA SER A 172 -8.30 -12.56 -7.23
C SER A 172 -8.78 -11.51 -8.26
N ARG A 173 -9.32 -11.99 -9.37
CA ARG A 173 -9.85 -11.14 -10.46
C ARG A 173 -11.37 -11.25 -10.61
N ARG A 174 -12.07 -11.58 -9.53
CA ARG A 174 -13.53 -11.79 -9.55
C ARG A 174 -14.24 -10.52 -9.07
N ALA A 175 -15.16 -9.99 -9.88
CA ALA A 175 -16.00 -8.86 -9.48
C ALA A 175 -16.86 -9.15 -8.23
N GLU A 176 -17.11 -10.44 -7.96
CA GLU A 176 -17.82 -10.88 -6.75
C GLU A 176 -17.13 -10.42 -5.47
N GLU A 177 -15.80 -10.46 -5.40
CA GLU A 177 -15.05 -9.97 -4.21
C GLU A 177 -15.35 -8.51 -3.90
N GLY A 178 -15.32 -7.65 -4.92
CA GLY A 178 -15.66 -6.24 -4.74
C GLY A 178 -17.09 -6.04 -4.27
N ARG A 179 -18.05 -6.77 -4.85
CA ARG A 179 -19.47 -6.69 -4.47
C ARG A 179 -19.73 -7.21 -3.06
N VAL A 180 -19.10 -8.32 -2.67
CA VAL A 180 -19.24 -8.89 -1.32
C VAL A 180 -18.64 -7.94 -0.30
N LEU A 181 -17.42 -7.43 -0.53
CA LEU A 181 -16.80 -6.47 0.38
C LEU A 181 -17.65 -5.19 0.49
N ALA A 182 -18.14 -4.65 -0.63
CA ALA A 182 -19.02 -3.48 -0.60
C ALA A 182 -20.26 -3.72 0.29
N GLY A 183 -20.92 -4.88 0.12
CA GLY A 183 -22.08 -5.25 0.95
C GLY A 183 -21.77 -5.36 2.44
N MET A 184 -20.59 -5.90 2.80
CA MET A 184 -20.13 -5.96 4.19
C MET A 184 -19.88 -4.56 4.78
N LEU A 185 -19.26 -3.66 4.02
CA LEU A 185 -18.96 -2.30 4.45
C LEU A 185 -20.22 -1.43 4.55
N GLU A 186 -21.19 -1.60 3.65
CA GLU A 186 -22.50 -0.94 3.71
C GLU A 186 -23.30 -1.39 4.94
N ALA A 187 -23.22 -2.68 5.27
CA ALA A 187 -23.92 -3.25 6.43
C ALA A 187 -23.27 -2.88 7.78
N ASN A 188 -21.97 -2.53 7.79
CA ASN A 188 -21.23 -2.20 9.00
C ASN A 188 -20.45 -0.89 8.86
N PRO A 189 -21.02 0.26 9.30
CA PRO A 189 -20.36 1.57 9.21
C PRO A 189 -19.00 1.66 9.92
N ARG A 190 -18.78 0.87 10.98
CA ARG A 190 -17.50 0.81 11.67
C ARG A 190 -16.43 0.19 10.75
N TRP A 191 -16.71 -0.94 10.13
CA TRP A 191 -15.80 -1.56 9.16
C TRP A 191 -15.56 -0.65 7.94
N ARG A 192 -16.63 0.08 7.50
CA ARG A 192 -16.47 1.07 6.42
C ARG A 192 -15.47 2.16 6.76
N ALA A 193 -15.47 2.64 8.02
CA ALA A 193 -14.50 3.64 8.48
C ALA A 193 -13.08 3.10 8.62
N GLN A 194 -12.93 1.81 8.91
CA GLN A 194 -11.62 1.15 9.06
C GLN A 194 -10.97 0.79 7.72
N VAL A 195 -11.76 0.46 6.69
CA VAL A 195 -11.22 0.23 5.33
C VAL A 195 -10.93 1.58 4.70
N TRP A 196 -9.67 2.01 4.81
CA TRP A 196 -9.18 3.30 4.32
C TRP A 196 -9.15 3.37 2.80
N GLY A 197 -8.94 2.24 2.12
CA GLY A 197 -8.93 2.14 0.67
C GLY A 197 -8.78 0.70 0.20
N VAL A 198 -8.88 0.51 -1.11
CA VAL A 198 -8.68 -0.79 -1.77
C VAL A 198 -7.73 -0.67 -2.96
N TYR A 199 -7.04 -1.76 -3.30
CA TYR A 199 -6.21 -1.82 -4.49
C TYR A 199 -6.00 -3.26 -4.99
N GLY A 200 -5.18 -3.43 -6.02
CA GLY A 200 -4.80 -4.72 -6.57
C GLY A 200 -5.47 -5.01 -7.92
N ALA A 201 -6.23 -6.08 -8.02
CA ALA A 201 -6.88 -6.46 -9.27
C ALA A 201 -7.93 -5.42 -9.68
N PRO A 202 -7.98 -5.00 -10.96
CA PRO A 202 -8.92 -3.97 -11.43
C PRO A 202 -10.38 -4.36 -11.23
N ILE A 203 -10.76 -5.56 -11.67
CA ILE A 203 -12.17 -6.00 -11.70
C ILE A 203 -12.86 -5.93 -10.32
N PRO A 204 -12.32 -6.51 -9.23
CA PRO A 204 -12.96 -6.38 -7.91
C PRO A 204 -12.88 -4.96 -7.34
N SER A 205 -11.79 -4.22 -7.59
CA SER A 205 -11.67 -2.84 -7.13
C SER A 205 -12.74 -1.94 -7.76
N GLU A 206 -12.95 -2.04 -9.06
CA GLU A 206 -13.98 -1.30 -9.80
C GLU A 206 -15.39 -1.70 -9.34
N ALA A 207 -15.65 -3.01 -9.18
CA ALA A 207 -16.95 -3.51 -8.71
C ALA A 207 -17.28 -3.05 -7.29
N LEU A 208 -16.28 -2.79 -6.44
CA LEU A 208 -16.49 -2.18 -5.12
C LEU A 208 -16.84 -0.70 -5.26
N VAL A 209 -16.05 0.04 -6.06
CA VAL A 209 -16.22 1.50 -6.21
C VAL A 209 -17.51 1.87 -6.95
N GLU A 210 -18.03 1.01 -7.83
CA GLU A 210 -19.38 1.17 -8.40
C GLU A 210 -20.46 1.29 -7.30
N ARG A 211 -20.30 0.60 -6.16
CA ARG A 211 -21.24 0.63 -5.03
C ARG A 211 -20.88 1.66 -3.97
N ILE A 212 -19.58 1.89 -3.75
CA ILE A 212 -19.04 2.84 -2.77
C ILE A 212 -18.12 3.84 -3.50
N PRO A 213 -18.68 4.84 -4.21
CA PRO A 213 -17.92 5.74 -5.07
C PRO A 213 -16.91 6.65 -4.35
N ASP A 214 -17.04 6.80 -3.04
CA ASP A 214 -16.13 7.56 -2.18
C ASP A 214 -15.01 6.70 -1.56
N MET A 215 -14.90 5.41 -1.95
CA MET A 215 -13.80 4.56 -1.52
C MET A 215 -12.52 4.90 -2.30
N PRO A 216 -11.47 5.38 -1.63
CA PRO A 216 -10.19 5.60 -2.30
C PRO A 216 -9.64 4.27 -2.85
N TYR A 217 -9.21 4.27 -4.10
CA TYR A 217 -8.64 3.07 -4.69
C TYR A 217 -7.56 3.39 -5.72
N PHE A 218 -6.77 2.39 -6.07
CA PHE A 218 -5.95 2.41 -7.27
C PHE A 218 -5.76 1.01 -7.84
N THR A 219 -5.51 0.99 -9.12
CA THR A 219 -5.00 -0.16 -9.87
C THR A 219 -3.74 0.26 -10.60
N LYS A 220 -2.99 -0.70 -11.17
CA LYS A 220 -1.82 -0.38 -12.00
C LYS A 220 -2.15 0.60 -13.13
N ASP A 221 -3.35 0.47 -13.71
CA ASP A 221 -3.77 1.27 -14.86
C ASP A 221 -4.25 2.66 -14.46
N THR A 222 -5.05 2.78 -13.39
CA THR A 222 -5.46 4.10 -12.87
C THR A 222 -4.27 4.92 -12.40
N ALA A 223 -3.31 4.30 -11.70
CA ALA A 223 -2.07 4.93 -11.27
C ALA A 223 -1.24 5.46 -12.44
N LYS A 224 -1.05 4.63 -13.49
CA LYS A 224 -0.34 5.06 -14.70
C LYS A 224 -1.05 6.18 -15.44
N SER A 225 -2.39 6.10 -15.57
CA SER A 225 -3.19 7.14 -16.22
C SER A 225 -3.05 8.47 -15.49
N CYS A 226 -3.25 8.48 -14.17
CA CYS A 226 -3.09 9.70 -13.37
C CYS A 226 -1.69 10.32 -13.55
N LEU A 227 -0.62 9.56 -13.32
CA LEU A 227 0.75 10.11 -13.39
C LEU A 227 1.11 10.59 -14.80
N LYS A 228 0.70 9.86 -15.84
CA LYS A 228 0.91 10.25 -17.23
C LYS A 228 0.16 11.54 -17.58
N ASP A 229 -1.12 11.61 -17.27
CA ASP A 229 -1.94 12.77 -17.58
C ASP A 229 -1.47 14.00 -16.79
N TYR A 230 -1.10 13.81 -15.52
CA TYR A 230 -0.53 14.87 -14.72
C TYR A 230 0.82 15.36 -15.25
N ALA A 231 1.68 14.48 -15.72
CA ALA A 231 2.94 14.87 -16.35
C ALA A 231 2.71 15.77 -17.58
N LEU A 232 1.61 15.53 -18.33
CA LEU A 232 1.27 16.28 -19.53
C LEU A 232 0.67 17.65 -19.22
N ILE A 233 -0.23 17.80 -18.24
CA ILE A 233 -0.98 19.04 -17.99
C ILE A 233 -0.74 19.68 -16.63
N GLY A 234 -0.10 19.00 -15.68
CA GLY A 234 0.14 19.48 -14.32
C GLY A 234 0.96 20.75 -14.22
N TRP A 235 1.76 21.08 -15.26
CA TRP A 235 2.46 22.37 -15.37
C TRP A 235 1.51 23.56 -15.29
N SER A 236 0.27 23.41 -15.75
CA SER A 236 -0.78 24.44 -15.68
C SER A 236 -1.38 24.55 -14.27
N GLY A 237 -1.12 23.61 -13.37
CA GLY A 237 -1.73 23.46 -12.06
C GLY A 237 -3.10 22.78 -12.08
N ILE A 238 -3.56 22.29 -13.24
CA ILE A 238 -4.79 21.53 -13.38
C ILE A 238 -4.49 20.07 -12.97
N VAL A 239 -5.38 19.49 -12.17
CA VAL A 239 -5.39 18.08 -11.86
C VAL A 239 -6.29 17.36 -12.88
N PRO A 240 -5.75 16.38 -13.64
CA PRO A 240 -6.57 15.63 -14.57
C PRO A 240 -7.62 14.78 -13.83
N GLU A 241 -8.75 14.51 -14.49
CA GLU A 241 -9.85 13.68 -13.94
C GLU A 241 -9.37 12.31 -13.46
N SER A 242 -8.41 11.71 -14.17
CA SER A 242 -7.78 10.44 -13.79
C SER A 242 -7.06 10.46 -12.44
N CYS A 243 -6.85 11.64 -11.85
CA CYS A 243 -6.24 11.82 -10.53
C CYS A 243 -7.25 12.28 -9.47
N HIS A 244 -8.55 12.21 -9.70
CA HIS A 244 -9.56 12.60 -8.72
C HIS A 244 -10.05 11.42 -7.90
N ASN A 245 -10.27 11.63 -6.60
CA ASN A 245 -10.84 10.67 -5.65
C ASN A 245 -10.14 9.29 -5.70
N THR A 246 -8.79 9.29 -5.75
CA THR A 246 -8.00 8.07 -5.93
C THR A 246 -6.77 8.05 -5.01
N LEU A 247 -6.15 6.88 -4.92
CA LEU A 247 -4.81 6.75 -4.35
C LEU A 247 -3.79 6.92 -5.47
N VAL A 248 -2.79 7.79 -5.25
CA VAL A 248 -1.77 8.13 -6.25
C VAL A 248 -0.41 7.56 -5.82
N PRO A 249 -0.08 6.32 -6.22
CA PRO A 249 1.22 5.73 -5.94
C PRO A 249 2.31 6.40 -6.78
N VAL A 250 3.29 7.00 -6.11
CA VAL A 250 4.40 7.72 -6.72
C VAL A 250 5.71 7.05 -6.34
N PRO A 251 6.47 6.50 -7.29
CA PRO A 251 7.83 6.03 -7.02
C PRO A 251 8.75 7.21 -6.68
N ILE A 252 9.57 7.07 -5.66
CA ILE A 252 10.44 8.15 -5.15
C ILE A 252 11.38 8.72 -6.21
N ASP A 253 11.82 7.90 -7.16
CA ASP A 253 12.71 8.31 -8.25
C ASP A 253 12.01 9.21 -9.28
N TYR A 254 10.70 9.07 -9.46
CA TYR A 254 9.90 9.88 -10.38
C TYR A 254 9.27 11.11 -9.72
N ALA A 255 9.16 11.08 -8.40
CA ALA A 255 8.52 12.16 -7.64
C ALA A 255 9.10 13.55 -7.94
N PRO A 256 10.43 13.77 -8.04
CA PRO A 256 10.99 15.09 -8.34
C PRO A 256 10.62 15.66 -9.71
N PHE A 257 10.17 14.81 -10.64
CA PHE A 257 9.76 15.23 -11.99
C PHE A 257 8.29 15.64 -12.09
N LEU A 258 7.52 15.47 -11.01
CA LEU A 258 6.12 15.89 -10.96
C LEU A 258 6.00 17.39 -10.73
N TRP A 259 5.18 18.04 -11.53
CA TRP A 259 4.94 19.48 -11.45
C TRP A 259 4.48 19.92 -10.06
N GLY A 260 5.25 20.76 -9.42
CA GLY A 260 4.95 21.27 -8.08
C GLY A 260 5.36 20.35 -6.93
N TRP A 261 6.12 19.27 -7.19
CA TRP A 261 6.62 18.38 -6.14
C TRP A 261 7.50 19.13 -5.11
N PRO A 262 7.39 18.84 -3.81
CA PRO A 262 6.38 17.98 -3.18
C PRO A 262 5.08 18.70 -2.82
N ARG A 263 5.13 19.95 -2.35
CA ARG A 263 4.03 20.62 -1.64
C ARG A 263 2.87 21.03 -2.54
N ALA A 264 3.17 21.68 -3.66
CA ALA A 264 2.12 22.10 -4.59
C ALA A 264 1.47 20.90 -5.29
N PHE A 265 2.24 19.83 -5.58
CA PHE A 265 1.71 18.57 -6.08
C PHE A 265 0.73 17.96 -5.09
N GLU A 266 1.18 17.78 -3.86
CA GLU A 266 0.37 17.16 -2.79
C GLU A 266 -0.89 17.96 -2.50
N ALA A 267 -0.78 19.29 -2.37
CA ALA A 267 -1.93 20.17 -2.15
C ALA A 267 -2.98 20.04 -3.27
N ARG A 268 -2.54 19.90 -4.53
CA ARG A 268 -3.43 19.68 -5.68
C ARG A 268 -4.12 18.33 -5.62
N MET A 269 -3.39 17.25 -5.31
CA MET A 269 -3.97 15.90 -5.16
C MET A 269 -4.99 15.89 -4.02
N ASN A 270 -4.65 16.47 -2.86
CA ASN A 270 -5.56 16.58 -1.73
C ASN A 270 -6.84 17.38 -2.08
N ALA A 271 -6.70 18.48 -2.80
CA ALA A 271 -7.84 19.28 -3.28
C ALA A 271 -8.72 18.52 -4.28
N ALA A 272 -8.17 17.54 -4.98
CA ALA A 272 -8.89 16.62 -5.86
C ALA A 272 -9.45 15.37 -5.14
N GLY A 273 -9.40 15.34 -3.80
CA GLY A 273 -9.88 14.20 -3.02
C GLY A 273 -8.96 12.97 -3.06
N SER A 274 -7.68 13.16 -3.44
CA SER A 274 -6.73 12.06 -3.65
C SER A 274 -5.59 12.08 -2.65
N PHE A 275 -5.07 10.89 -2.31
CA PHE A 275 -3.96 10.72 -1.38
C PHE A 275 -2.70 10.25 -2.10
N VAL A 276 -1.58 10.90 -1.83
CA VAL A 276 -0.28 10.54 -2.41
C VAL A 276 0.38 9.44 -1.57
N LEU A 277 0.74 8.34 -2.23
CA LEU A 277 1.47 7.21 -1.64
C LEU A 277 2.89 7.18 -2.22
N LEU A 278 3.90 7.44 -1.41
CA LEU A 278 5.28 7.44 -1.84
C LEU A 278 5.88 6.04 -1.68
N PHE A 279 6.24 5.44 -2.81
CA PHE A 279 6.85 4.12 -2.90
C PHE A 279 8.37 4.21 -3.05
N GLY A 280 9.07 3.11 -2.83
CA GLY A 280 10.50 2.97 -3.14
C GLY A 280 10.80 3.09 -4.64
N SER A 281 12.08 2.92 -4.99
CA SER A 281 12.56 3.06 -6.38
C SER A 281 12.03 1.95 -7.28
N VAL A 282 11.65 2.30 -8.51
CA VAL A 282 11.23 1.32 -9.53
C VAL A 282 12.38 0.39 -9.87
N GLY A 283 12.10 -0.91 -9.99
CA GLY A 283 13.10 -1.92 -10.38
C GLY A 283 13.98 -2.40 -9.23
N THR A 284 13.70 -2.01 -7.99
CA THR A 284 14.39 -2.55 -6.80
C THR A 284 13.66 -3.79 -6.26
N GLY A 285 13.68 -4.86 -7.01
CA GLY A 285 13.56 -6.22 -6.48
C GLY A 285 12.18 -6.76 -6.13
N ASP A 286 11.11 -6.03 -6.25
CA ASP A 286 9.76 -6.58 -6.06
C ASP A 286 8.83 -6.00 -7.13
N GLU A 287 8.26 -6.84 -7.97
CA GLU A 287 7.36 -6.37 -9.04
C GLU A 287 6.10 -5.68 -8.51
N GLY A 288 5.78 -5.83 -7.25
CA GLY A 288 4.54 -5.33 -6.67
C GLY A 288 4.69 -4.03 -5.89
N THR A 289 5.63 -3.97 -4.96
CA THR A 289 5.61 -2.95 -3.91
C THR A 289 7.00 -2.63 -3.35
N PRO A 290 7.85 -1.95 -4.15
CA PRO A 290 9.12 -1.47 -3.62
C PRO A 290 8.85 -0.46 -2.49
N GLY A 291 9.28 -0.82 -1.28
CA GLY A 291 9.11 0.03 -0.09
C GLY A 291 10.23 1.04 0.07
N ILE A 292 9.97 2.06 0.86
CA ILE A 292 11.00 2.88 1.50
C ILE A 292 11.34 2.14 2.80
N ASP A 293 12.45 1.37 2.77
CA ASP A 293 12.73 0.33 3.76
C ASP A 293 14.00 0.57 4.57
N THR A 294 14.75 1.62 4.24
CA THR A 294 16.00 1.98 4.94
C THR A 294 15.99 3.44 5.40
N PRO A 295 16.76 3.78 6.47
CA PRO A 295 16.92 5.16 6.89
C PRO A 295 17.45 6.08 5.78
N ALA A 296 18.32 5.56 4.90
CA ALA A 296 18.86 6.31 3.77
C ALA A 296 17.80 6.62 2.71
N GLN A 297 16.85 5.71 2.47
CA GLN A 297 15.69 5.96 1.61
C GLN A 297 14.71 6.94 2.27
N LEU A 298 14.43 6.76 3.57
CA LEU A 298 13.56 7.64 4.34
C LEU A 298 14.07 9.08 4.36
N ALA A 299 15.39 9.28 4.42
CA ALA A 299 16.00 10.62 4.37
C ALA A 299 15.76 11.35 3.03
N LYS A 300 15.35 10.65 1.97
CA LYS A 300 14.97 11.25 0.67
C LYS A 300 13.52 11.74 0.66
N VAL A 301 12.68 11.33 1.62
CA VAL A 301 11.31 11.83 1.74
C VAL A 301 11.37 13.32 2.09
N PRO A 302 10.69 14.20 1.34
CA PRO A 302 10.76 15.63 1.61
C PRO A 302 10.23 15.98 3.00
N LYS A 303 10.89 16.93 3.66
CA LYS A 303 10.37 17.48 4.93
C LYS A 303 9.02 18.15 4.72
N GLY A 304 8.06 17.81 5.58
CA GLY A 304 6.70 18.31 5.50
C GLY A 304 5.84 17.64 4.42
N PHE A 305 6.29 16.47 3.92
CA PHE A 305 5.43 15.60 3.10
C PHE A 305 4.30 15.05 3.98
N GLY A 306 3.07 15.30 3.62
CA GLY A 306 1.88 14.89 4.38
C GLY A 306 1.14 13.70 3.78
N GLY A 307 1.63 13.14 2.66
CA GLY A 307 1.14 11.87 2.11
C GLY A 307 1.61 10.66 2.90
N TYR A 308 1.44 9.49 2.35
CA TYR A 308 1.79 8.23 2.99
C TYR A 308 3.07 7.65 2.41
N VAL A 309 3.91 7.09 3.27
CA VAL A 309 5.15 6.37 2.91
C VAL A 309 4.89 4.88 3.01
N TRP A 310 5.03 4.17 1.90
CA TRP A 310 4.92 2.72 1.84
C TRP A 310 6.21 2.07 2.33
N THR A 311 6.12 1.14 3.29
CA THR A 311 7.30 0.44 3.81
C THR A 311 7.03 -1.03 4.09
N ASN A 312 8.06 -1.85 3.84
CA ASN A 312 8.13 -3.25 4.25
C ASN A 312 8.85 -3.42 5.61
N ARG A 313 9.31 -2.32 6.23
CA ARG A 313 10.18 -2.32 7.41
C ARG A 313 9.72 -1.31 8.47
N ILE A 314 8.41 -1.31 8.75
CA ILE A 314 7.83 -0.38 9.73
C ILE A 314 8.46 -0.54 11.13
N GLU A 315 8.81 -1.76 11.51
CA GLU A 315 9.45 -2.08 12.79
C GLU A 315 10.83 -1.44 12.95
N THR A 316 11.48 -1.14 11.83
CA THR A 316 12.77 -0.45 11.79
C THR A 316 12.63 1.06 11.66
N LEU A 317 11.72 1.53 10.78
CA LEU A 317 11.61 2.95 10.43
C LEU A 317 10.71 3.74 11.36
N GLY A 318 9.62 3.13 11.83
CA GLY A 318 8.66 3.81 12.69
C GLY A 318 9.26 4.34 13.99
N PRO A 319 9.99 3.53 14.79
CA PRO A 319 10.66 3.98 16.02
C PRO A 319 11.62 5.14 15.80
N GLN A 320 12.41 5.12 14.71
CA GLN A 320 13.37 6.20 14.41
C GLN A 320 12.71 7.57 14.20
N VAL A 321 11.49 7.57 13.68
CA VAL A 321 10.75 8.81 13.43
C VAL A 321 10.09 9.32 14.71
N HIS A 322 9.73 8.44 15.63
CA HIS A 322 9.14 8.80 16.92
C HIS A 322 10.18 9.23 17.97
N GLU A 323 11.40 8.68 17.92
CA GLU A 323 12.50 9.05 18.83
C GLU A 323 13.16 10.40 18.47
N ALA A 324 12.98 10.86 17.23
CA ALA A 324 13.52 12.15 16.76
C ALA A 324 12.69 13.37 17.21
N ARG A 325 11.68 13.18 18.07
CA ARG A 325 10.87 14.21 18.74
C ARG A 325 11.40 14.48 20.14
#